data_8d136e60adcc56763d946e86fa4263a6
#
_entry.id   8d136e60adcc56763d946e86fa4263a6
#
_cell.length_a   1.000
_cell.length_b   1.000
_cell.length_c   1.000
_cell.angle_alpha   90.00
_cell.angle_beta   90.00
_cell.angle_gamma   90.00
#
_symmetry.space_group_name_H-M   'P 1'
#
loop_
_entity.id
_entity.type
_entity.pdbx_description
1 polymer ?
#
loop_
_entity_poly.entity_id
_entity_poly.type
_entity_poly.pdbx_seq_one_letter_code
_entity_poly.pdbx_strand_id
1 'polypeptide(L)'
;YLDAKLYLFKNLIKKRGCIITDESITEFKKIKKIAIKKNLKLYTLNRKSKNFKILSHSFKGDSQILKIKFNNHLKNINLKLIGKIQLKNVLMAIFAAEKSNVNLEKILNVIQNLKSVKGRFEKIGKIKNQSKVILDYAHTPEALKICLLNLREQFPKKKISLLFGCGGNRDKNKRS
;
A
#
# COMPACT_ATOMS: atom_id res chain seq x y z
N TYR A 1 -19.13 8.19 0.02
CA TYR A 1 -17.74 7.95 -0.37
C TYR A 1 -17.47 6.50 -0.82
N LEU A 2 -17.87 5.50 -0.03
CA LEU A 2 -17.72 4.08 -0.39
C LEU A 2 -18.50 3.74 -1.67
N ASP A 3 -19.74 4.18 -1.78
CA ASP A 3 -20.58 3.91 -2.95
C ASP A 3 -20.00 4.52 -4.23
N ALA A 4 -19.41 5.72 -4.14
CA ALA A 4 -18.70 6.31 -5.26
C ALA A 4 -17.50 5.46 -5.72
N LYS A 5 -16.74 4.89 -4.80
CA LYS A 5 -15.65 3.95 -5.13
C LYS A 5 -16.18 2.63 -5.72
N LEU A 6 -17.27 2.10 -5.17
CA LEU A 6 -17.87 0.88 -5.68
C LEU A 6 -18.56 1.07 -7.03
N TYR A 7 -18.94 2.31 -7.37
CA TYR A 7 -19.52 2.66 -8.67
C TYR A 7 -18.61 2.27 -9.84
N LEU A 8 -17.29 2.48 -9.67
CA LEU A 8 -16.29 2.02 -10.64
C LEU A 8 -16.47 0.54 -10.97
N PHE A 9 -16.55 -0.31 -9.96
CA PHE A 9 -16.67 -1.75 -10.12
C PHE A 9 -18.05 -2.17 -10.62
N LYS A 10 -19.10 -1.46 -10.20
CA LYS A 10 -20.48 -1.76 -10.58
C LYS A 10 -20.80 -1.36 -12.03
N ASN A 11 -20.24 -0.24 -12.51
CA ASN A 11 -20.75 0.41 -13.72
C ASN A 11 -19.69 0.64 -14.80
N LEU A 12 -18.44 0.91 -14.43
CA LEU A 12 -17.43 1.38 -15.37
C LEU A 12 -16.47 0.28 -15.87
N ILE A 13 -16.28 -0.80 -15.12
CA ILE A 13 -15.42 -1.91 -15.58
C ILE A 13 -16.12 -2.67 -16.71
N LYS A 14 -15.42 -2.78 -17.85
CA LYS A 14 -15.89 -3.54 -19.01
C LYS A 14 -16.04 -5.04 -18.67
N LYS A 15 -16.89 -5.75 -19.43
CA LYS A 15 -17.00 -7.22 -19.34
C LYS A 15 -15.61 -7.86 -19.46
N ARG A 16 -15.34 -8.90 -18.68
CA ARG A 16 -14.04 -9.58 -18.57
C ARG A 16 -12.89 -8.74 -18.00
N GLY A 17 -13.17 -7.53 -17.49
CA GLY A 17 -12.19 -6.73 -16.76
C GLY A 17 -11.74 -7.40 -15.46
N CYS A 18 -10.74 -6.82 -14.82
CA CYS A 18 -10.22 -7.35 -13.56
C CYS A 18 -10.28 -6.31 -12.43
N ILE A 19 -10.42 -6.82 -11.23
CA ILE A 19 -10.30 -6.07 -9.98
C ILE A 19 -9.07 -6.59 -9.25
N ILE A 20 -8.23 -5.69 -8.75
CA ILE A 20 -7.11 -6.02 -7.89
C ILE A 20 -7.35 -5.34 -6.54
N THR A 21 -7.31 -6.10 -5.46
CA THR A 21 -7.62 -5.59 -4.11
C THR A 21 -6.90 -6.37 -3.02
N ASP A 22 -6.92 -5.83 -1.81
CA ASP A 22 -6.45 -6.51 -0.59
C ASP A 22 -7.66 -7.15 0.13
N GLU A 23 -7.58 -8.45 0.42
CA GLU A 23 -8.64 -9.15 1.15
C GLU A 23 -8.81 -8.69 2.60
N SER A 24 -7.81 -8.00 3.15
CA SER A 24 -7.86 -7.52 4.53
C SER A 24 -8.72 -6.28 4.74
N ILE A 25 -9.22 -5.65 3.67
CA ILE A 25 -10.09 -4.47 3.79
C ILE A 25 -11.51 -4.86 4.17
N THR A 26 -12.19 -4.02 4.94
CA THR A 26 -13.55 -4.26 5.41
C THR A 26 -14.56 -4.43 4.28
N GLU A 27 -14.35 -3.75 3.18
CA GLU A 27 -15.22 -3.73 2.00
C GLU A 27 -15.01 -4.94 1.06
N PHE A 28 -14.05 -5.80 1.33
CA PHE A 28 -13.69 -6.91 0.45
C PHE A 28 -14.90 -7.81 0.07
N LYS A 29 -15.75 -8.12 1.05
CA LYS A 29 -16.95 -8.94 0.80
C LYS A 29 -17.89 -8.28 -0.22
N LYS A 30 -18.03 -6.94 -0.20
CA LYS A 30 -18.86 -6.19 -1.15
C LYS A 30 -18.22 -6.22 -2.55
N ILE A 31 -16.91 -5.99 -2.64
CA ILE A 31 -16.16 -6.05 -3.91
C ILE A 31 -16.25 -7.44 -4.52
N LYS A 32 -16.08 -8.50 -3.73
CA LYS A 32 -16.20 -9.90 -4.18
C LYS A 32 -17.59 -10.20 -4.75
N LYS A 33 -18.67 -9.77 -4.08
CA LYS A 33 -20.04 -9.93 -4.59
C LYS A 33 -20.23 -9.23 -5.94
N ILE A 34 -19.69 -8.02 -6.10
CA ILE A 34 -19.76 -7.28 -7.38
C ILE A 34 -18.99 -8.03 -8.48
N ALA A 35 -17.78 -8.51 -8.17
CA ALA A 35 -16.96 -9.25 -9.12
C ALA A 35 -17.68 -10.51 -9.64
N ILE A 36 -18.29 -11.28 -8.75
CA ILE A 36 -19.07 -12.48 -9.10
C ILE A 36 -20.27 -12.08 -9.98
N LYS A 37 -21.11 -11.13 -9.53
CA LYS A 37 -22.31 -10.70 -10.25
C LYS A 37 -22.01 -10.20 -11.67
N LYS A 38 -20.85 -9.58 -11.88
CA LYS A 38 -20.44 -9.00 -13.16
C LYS A 38 -19.48 -9.87 -13.97
N ASN A 39 -19.20 -11.08 -13.50
CA ASN A 39 -18.23 -11.99 -14.11
C ASN A 39 -16.86 -11.31 -14.36
N LEU A 40 -16.36 -10.60 -13.34
CA LEU A 40 -15.06 -9.94 -13.38
C LEU A 40 -14.00 -10.85 -12.75
N LYS A 41 -12.78 -10.79 -13.27
CA LYS A 41 -11.63 -11.48 -12.65
C LYS A 41 -11.22 -10.74 -11.38
N LEU A 42 -11.14 -11.44 -10.25
CA LEU A 42 -10.74 -10.87 -8.96
C LEU A 42 -9.36 -11.41 -8.56
N TYR A 43 -8.40 -10.51 -8.42
CA TYR A 43 -7.04 -10.80 -7.94
C TYR A 43 -6.84 -10.18 -6.56
N THR A 44 -6.22 -10.93 -5.65
CA THR A 44 -6.04 -10.49 -4.26
C THR A 44 -4.60 -10.64 -3.80
N LEU A 45 -4.19 -9.83 -2.82
CA LEU A 45 -2.84 -9.83 -2.24
C LEU A 45 -2.67 -10.84 -1.10
N ASN A 46 -3.67 -11.64 -0.81
CA ASN A 46 -3.63 -12.57 0.30
C ASN A 46 -2.50 -13.60 0.12
N ARG A 47 -1.92 -14.04 1.25
CA ARG A 47 -0.93 -15.14 1.30
C ARG A 47 -1.41 -16.43 0.63
N LYS A 48 -2.73 -16.60 0.44
CA LYS A 48 -3.38 -17.75 -0.21
C LYS A 48 -3.59 -17.57 -1.72
N SER A 49 -3.20 -16.43 -2.31
CA SER A 49 -3.29 -16.25 -3.76
C SER A 49 -2.41 -17.29 -4.47
N LYS A 50 -2.97 -18.03 -5.43
CA LYS A 50 -2.22 -19.02 -6.22
C LYS A 50 -1.05 -18.39 -6.97
N ASN A 51 -1.17 -17.13 -7.38
CA ASN A 51 -0.23 -16.47 -8.28
C ASN A 51 0.76 -15.54 -7.57
N PHE A 52 0.52 -15.19 -6.30
CA PHE A 52 1.39 -14.29 -5.56
C PHE A 52 1.49 -14.69 -4.09
N LYS A 53 2.70 -14.82 -3.58
CA LYS A 53 2.96 -15.13 -2.18
C LYS A 53 4.14 -14.35 -1.66
N ILE A 54 3.95 -13.62 -0.57
CA ILE A 54 5.07 -13.08 0.21
C ILE A 54 5.58 -14.21 1.09
N LEU A 55 6.82 -14.60 0.89
CA LEU A 55 7.49 -15.65 1.67
C LEU A 55 8.10 -15.07 2.94
N SER A 56 8.77 -13.92 2.81
CA SER A 56 9.30 -13.19 3.95
C SER A 56 9.27 -11.68 3.70
N HIS A 57 9.19 -10.91 4.79
CA HIS A 57 9.27 -9.46 4.82
C HIS A 57 10.04 -9.04 6.05
N SER A 58 10.99 -8.13 5.88
CA SER A 58 11.75 -7.52 6.97
C SER A 58 12.03 -6.05 6.68
N PHE A 59 12.25 -5.27 7.72
CA PHE A 59 12.68 -3.89 7.61
C PHE A 59 14.21 -3.79 7.74
N LYS A 60 14.84 -3.01 6.87
CA LYS A 60 16.26 -2.67 6.94
C LYS A 60 16.44 -1.17 6.82
N GLY A 61 16.45 -0.49 7.97
CA GLY A 61 16.48 0.98 8.00
C GLY A 61 15.27 1.60 7.30
N ASP A 62 15.53 2.39 6.23
CA ASP A 62 14.49 3.06 5.43
C ASP A 62 13.94 2.17 4.30
N SER A 63 14.41 0.93 4.22
CA SER A 63 14.03 -0.02 3.18
C SER A 63 13.27 -1.21 3.73
N GLN A 64 12.56 -1.89 2.84
CA GLN A 64 11.87 -3.15 3.11
C GLN A 64 12.44 -4.24 2.20
N ILE A 65 12.80 -5.36 2.78
CA ILE A 65 13.31 -6.53 2.04
C ILE A 65 12.19 -7.55 1.95
N LEU A 66 11.89 -7.99 0.74
CA LEU A 66 10.84 -8.95 0.45
C LEU A 66 11.39 -10.12 -0.32
N LYS A 67 11.02 -11.32 0.09
CA LYS A 67 11.12 -12.51 -0.75
C LYS A 67 9.69 -12.86 -1.20
N ILE A 68 9.46 -12.86 -2.49
CA ILE A 68 8.16 -13.16 -3.08
C ILE A 68 8.24 -14.37 -3.99
N LYS A 69 7.14 -15.12 -4.06
CA LYS A 69 6.85 -16.05 -5.13
C LYS A 69 5.74 -15.48 -5.99
N PHE A 70 6.00 -15.33 -7.29
CA PHE A 70 5.05 -14.79 -8.24
C PHE A 70 5.06 -15.64 -9.52
N ASN A 71 3.92 -16.23 -9.88
CA ASN A 71 3.80 -17.17 -11.00
C ASN A 71 4.91 -18.24 -11.01
N ASN A 72 5.20 -18.85 -9.85
CA ASN A 72 6.25 -19.83 -9.60
C ASN A 72 7.71 -19.32 -9.64
N HIS A 73 7.97 -18.06 -9.92
CA HIS A 73 9.29 -17.46 -9.83
C HIS A 73 9.56 -16.89 -8.43
N LEU A 74 10.76 -17.15 -7.91
CA LEU A 74 11.24 -16.54 -6.66
C LEU A 74 12.01 -15.27 -7.00
N LYS A 75 11.65 -14.17 -6.35
CA LYS A 75 12.33 -12.87 -6.51
C LYS A 75 12.55 -12.20 -5.17
N ASN A 76 13.69 -11.54 -5.04
CA ASN A 76 14.00 -10.66 -3.92
C ASN A 76 13.78 -9.22 -4.36
N ILE A 77 13.06 -8.47 -3.56
CA ILE A 77 12.77 -7.04 -3.81
C ILE A 77 13.35 -6.23 -2.65
N ASN A 78 14.17 -5.25 -2.99
CA ASN A 78 14.59 -4.22 -2.06
C ASN A 78 13.78 -2.95 -2.36
N LEU A 79 12.84 -2.63 -1.49
CA LEU A 79 11.91 -1.53 -1.66
C LEU A 79 12.33 -0.37 -0.76
N LYS A 80 12.79 0.74 -1.35
CA LYS A 80 13.23 1.95 -0.64
C LYS A 80 12.04 2.84 -0.26
N LEU A 81 10.99 2.25 0.30
CA LEU A 81 9.79 2.94 0.76
C LEU A 81 9.54 2.65 2.25
N ILE A 82 9.07 3.64 2.97
CA ILE A 82 8.75 3.56 4.40
C ILE A 82 7.29 3.14 4.56
N GLY A 83 7.05 2.25 5.54
CA GLY A 83 5.71 1.80 5.92
C GLY A 83 5.18 0.63 5.10
N LYS A 84 4.63 -0.34 5.80
CA LYS A 84 4.06 -1.57 5.21
C LYS A 84 2.87 -1.30 4.27
N ILE A 85 2.17 -0.18 4.48
CA ILE A 85 1.10 0.25 3.59
C ILE A 85 1.62 0.58 2.18
N GLN A 86 2.82 1.16 2.07
CA GLN A 86 3.45 1.40 0.77
C GLN A 86 3.81 0.10 0.06
N LEU A 87 4.23 -0.92 0.82
CA LEU A 87 4.42 -2.24 0.27
C LEU A 87 3.15 -2.79 -0.39
N LYS A 88 2.01 -2.72 0.31
CA LYS A 88 0.73 -3.18 -0.24
C LYS A 88 0.38 -2.45 -1.55
N ASN A 89 0.60 -1.13 -1.60
CA ASN A 89 0.37 -0.33 -2.81
C ASN A 89 1.27 -0.79 -3.97
N VAL A 90 2.56 -1.02 -3.70
CA VAL A 90 3.50 -1.52 -4.73
C VAL A 90 3.10 -2.91 -5.22
N LEU A 91 2.69 -3.80 -4.33
CA LEU A 91 2.24 -5.14 -4.72
C LEU A 91 0.99 -5.09 -5.60
N MET A 92 0.02 -4.22 -5.29
CA MET A 92 -1.15 -4.01 -6.16
C MET A 92 -0.75 -3.43 -7.51
N ALA A 93 0.21 -2.51 -7.54
CA ALA A 93 0.73 -1.94 -8.79
C ALA A 93 1.46 -2.98 -9.65
N ILE A 94 2.25 -3.89 -9.04
CA ILE A 94 2.89 -5.02 -9.74
C ILE A 94 1.82 -5.88 -10.43
N PHE A 95 0.77 -6.26 -9.70
CA PHE A 95 -0.32 -7.03 -10.27
C PHE A 95 -1.02 -6.28 -11.40
N ALA A 96 -1.30 -5.00 -11.21
CA ALA A 96 -1.96 -4.19 -12.24
C ALA A 96 -1.13 -4.14 -13.52
N ALA A 97 0.18 -3.88 -13.41
CA ALA A 97 1.08 -3.82 -14.54
C ALA A 97 1.19 -5.19 -15.25
N GLU A 98 1.32 -6.29 -14.49
CA GLU A 98 1.37 -7.64 -15.06
C GLU A 98 0.07 -7.99 -15.79
N LYS A 99 -1.10 -7.66 -15.21
CA LYS A 99 -2.40 -7.89 -15.86
C LYS A 99 -2.66 -6.94 -17.04
N SER A 100 -1.85 -5.91 -17.18
CA SER A 100 -1.81 -5.03 -18.36
C SER A 100 -0.74 -5.47 -19.38
N ASN A 101 -0.28 -6.73 -19.31
CA ASN A 101 0.71 -7.34 -20.19
C ASN A 101 2.11 -6.70 -20.14
N VAL A 102 2.45 -6.03 -19.05
CA VAL A 102 3.84 -5.58 -18.84
C VAL A 102 4.67 -6.78 -18.35
N ASN A 103 5.83 -6.97 -18.95
CA ASN A 103 6.74 -8.06 -18.59
C ASN A 103 7.17 -7.94 -17.13
N LEU A 104 7.11 -9.05 -16.37
CA LEU A 104 7.41 -9.08 -14.95
C LEU A 104 8.85 -8.64 -14.64
N GLU A 105 9.82 -9.02 -15.45
CA GLU A 105 11.22 -8.63 -15.22
C GLU A 105 11.41 -7.13 -15.35
N LYS A 106 10.77 -6.50 -16.35
CA LYS A 106 10.77 -5.04 -16.50
C LYS A 106 10.14 -4.38 -15.27
N ILE A 107 9.02 -4.90 -14.76
CA ILE A 107 8.37 -4.41 -13.55
C ILE A 107 9.34 -4.49 -12.36
N LEU A 108 9.97 -5.65 -12.14
CA LEU A 108 10.83 -5.89 -10.99
C LEU A 108 12.12 -5.07 -11.03
N ASN A 109 12.64 -4.80 -12.21
CA ASN A 109 13.84 -3.97 -12.39
C ASN A 109 13.62 -2.50 -11.99
N VAL A 110 12.41 -1.97 -12.16
CA VAL A 110 12.12 -0.57 -11.79
C VAL A 110 11.72 -0.40 -10.32
N ILE A 111 11.27 -1.47 -9.64
CA ILE A 111 10.74 -1.38 -8.27
C ILE A 111 11.76 -0.82 -7.27
N GLN A 112 13.03 -1.24 -7.37
CA GLN A 112 14.09 -0.75 -6.48
C GLN A 112 14.42 0.74 -6.68
N ASN A 113 13.96 1.34 -7.78
CA ASN A 113 14.13 2.75 -8.10
C ASN A 113 12.89 3.58 -7.71
N LEU A 114 11.83 2.95 -7.19
CA LEU A 114 10.64 3.66 -6.75
C LEU A 114 10.96 4.61 -5.61
N LYS A 115 10.43 5.81 -5.72
CA LYS A 115 10.45 6.84 -4.67
C LYS A 115 9.06 6.96 -4.06
N SER A 116 8.98 7.43 -2.82
CA SER A 116 7.70 7.78 -2.22
C SER A 116 6.99 8.87 -3.01
N VAL A 117 5.69 8.76 -3.09
CA VAL A 117 4.85 9.84 -3.60
C VAL A 117 4.93 11.02 -2.62
N LYS A 118 4.98 12.25 -3.11
CA LYS A 118 5.00 13.46 -2.28
C LYS A 118 3.87 13.43 -1.24
N GLY A 119 4.20 13.66 0.02
CA GLY A 119 3.26 13.62 1.12
C GLY A 119 2.71 12.22 1.47
N ARG A 120 3.35 11.14 1.06
CA ARG A 120 2.96 9.76 1.41
C ARG A 120 4.14 8.98 1.97
N PHE A 121 4.31 8.99 3.28
CA PHE A 121 5.50 8.46 3.96
C PHE A 121 6.80 8.99 3.33
N GLU A 122 6.76 10.23 2.88
CA GLU A 122 7.88 10.86 2.19
C GLU A 122 8.97 11.22 3.17
N LYS A 123 10.17 10.69 2.95
CA LYS A 123 11.34 11.11 3.69
C LYS A 123 11.86 12.42 3.10
N ILE A 124 11.61 13.55 3.79
CA ILE A 124 12.04 14.88 3.35
C ILE A 124 13.54 15.06 3.60
N GLY A 125 14.04 14.57 4.74
CA GLY A 125 15.43 14.79 5.11
C GLY A 125 15.76 14.30 6.50
N LYS A 126 16.83 14.85 7.04
CA LYS A 126 17.28 14.67 8.42
C LYS A 126 17.53 16.02 9.06
N ILE A 127 17.26 16.11 10.34
CA ILE A 127 17.58 17.29 11.18
C ILE A 127 18.71 16.94 12.17
N LYS A 128 19.05 17.85 13.06
CA LYS A 128 20.02 17.61 14.13
C LYS A 128 19.82 16.24 14.77
N ASN A 129 20.92 15.61 15.22
CA ASN A 129 20.93 14.26 15.80
C ASN A 129 20.46 13.13 14.86
N GLN A 130 20.58 13.33 13.54
CA GLN A 130 20.19 12.37 12.52
C GLN A 130 18.72 11.94 12.56
N SER A 131 17.86 12.72 13.21
CA SER A 131 16.42 12.46 13.22
C SER A 131 15.84 12.61 11.82
N LYS A 132 15.04 11.63 11.41
CA LYS A 132 14.41 11.60 10.09
C LYS A 132 13.14 12.41 10.12
N VAL A 133 12.92 13.23 9.09
CA VAL A 133 11.66 13.93 8.88
C VAL A 133 10.86 13.17 7.82
N ILE A 134 9.68 12.71 8.21
CA ILE A 134 8.76 11.96 7.34
C ILE A 134 7.47 12.75 7.24
N LEU A 135 7.05 13.03 6.01
CA LEU A 135 5.80 13.74 5.70
C LEU A 135 4.74 12.74 5.23
N ASP A 136 3.54 12.83 5.82
CA ASP A 136 2.37 12.08 5.38
C ASP A 136 1.13 12.97 5.33
N TYR A 137 0.21 12.67 4.45
CA TYR A 137 -1.06 13.41 4.27
C TYR A 137 -2.16 12.90 5.19
N ALA A 138 -1.86 12.07 6.17
CA ALA A 138 -2.86 11.56 7.11
C ALA A 138 -3.63 12.72 7.77
N HIS A 139 -4.93 12.81 7.51
CA HIS A 139 -5.79 13.91 7.95
C HIS A 139 -7.04 13.43 8.70
N THR A 140 -7.20 12.13 8.94
CA THR A 140 -8.23 11.55 9.80
C THR A 140 -7.57 10.85 10.99
N PRO A 141 -8.26 10.66 12.14
CA PRO A 141 -7.73 9.94 13.28
C PRO A 141 -7.22 8.54 12.91
N GLU A 142 -8.01 7.81 12.11
CA GLU A 142 -7.65 6.45 11.66
C GLU A 142 -6.41 6.46 10.77
N ALA A 143 -6.31 7.40 9.83
CA ALA A 143 -5.16 7.53 8.95
C ALA A 143 -3.89 7.87 9.74
N LEU A 144 -4.00 8.78 10.73
CA LEU A 144 -2.91 9.14 11.60
C LEU A 144 -2.45 7.95 12.47
N LYS A 145 -3.39 7.22 13.04
CA LYS A 145 -3.12 5.98 13.79
C LYS A 145 -2.38 4.95 12.91
N ILE A 146 -2.84 4.72 11.70
CA ILE A 146 -2.20 3.79 10.75
C ILE A 146 -0.79 4.27 10.40
N CYS A 147 -0.60 5.58 10.19
CA CYS A 147 0.71 6.16 9.93
C CYS A 147 1.68 5.88 11.08
N LEU A 148 1.30 6.21 12.31
CA LEU A 148 2.13 5.99 13.50
C LEU A 148 2.43 4.51 13.74
N LEU A 149 1.47 3.61 13.56
CA LEU A 149 1.67 2.17 13.67
C LEU A 149 2.68 1.64 12.64
N ASN A 150 2.60 2.09 11.38
CA ASN A 150 3.55 1.71 10.34
C ASN A 150 4.97 2.21 10.66
N LEU A 151 5.11 3.43 11.19
CA LEU A 151 6.40 3.96 11.63
C LEU A 151 6.96 3.19 12.84
N ARG A 152 6.10 2.86 13.80
CA ARG A 152 6.51 2.06 14.98
C ARG A 152 6.94 0.65 14.59
N GLU A 153 6.25 0.01 13.64
CA GLU A 153 6.62 -1.32 13.13
C GLU A 153 7.98 -1.29 12.43
N GLN A 154 8.26 -0.25 11.64
CA GLN A 154 9.54 -0.14 10.92
C GLN A 154 10.70 0.35 11.80
N PHE A 155 10.42 1.17 12.81
CA PHE A 155 11.41 1.78 13.69
C PHE A 155 11.07 1.53 15.18
N PRO A 156 11.06 0.25 15.64
CA PRO A 156 10.49 -0.12 16.94
C PRO A 156 11.21 0.54 18.12
N LYS A 157 12.52 0.77 18.01
CA LYS A 157 13.36 1.34 19.08
C LYS A 157 13.56 2.86 18.98
N LYS A 158 12.97 3.52 17.97
CA LYS A 158 13.18 4.96 17.80
C LYS A 158 12.06 5.77 18.47
N LYS A 159 12.42 6.88 19.09
CA LYS A 159 11.43 7.88 19.53
C LYS A 159 10.72 8.44 18.30
N ILE A 160 9.41 8.54 18.35
CA ILE A 160 8.59 9.16 17.32
C ILE A 160 8.00 10.42 17.91
N SER A 161 8.24 11.56 17.28
CA SER A 161 7.59 12.83 17.58
C SER A 161 6.63 13.16 16.46
N LEU A 162 5.41 13.52 16.81
CA LEU A 162 4.36 13.88 15.85
C LEU A 162 4.18 15.39 15.86
N LEU A 163 4.25 16.00 14.67
CA LEU A 163 3.82 17.37 14.43
C LEU A 163 2.63 17.29 13.47
N PHE A 164 1.47 17.79 13.88
CA PHE A 164 0.29 17.85 13.02
C PHE A 164 -0.47 19.16 13.25
N GLY A 165 -1.17 19.59 12.21
CA GLY A 165 -2.04 20.73 12.25
C GLY A 165 -3.47 20.35 11.93
N CYS A 166 -4.44 21.00 12.59
CA CYS A 166 -5.85 20.88 12.27
C CYS A 166 -6.32 22.20 11.67
N GLY A 167 -6.62 22.22 10.38
CA GLY A 167 -7.20 23.38 9.71
C GLY A 167 -8.67 23.55 10.06
N GLY A 168 -9.03 24.70 10.65
CA GLY A 168 -10.41 25.16 10.80
C GLY A 168 -11.38 24.23 11.53
N ASN A 169 -12.67 24.33 11.16
CA ASN A 169 -13.80 23.63 11.79
C ASN A 169 -14.07 22.24 11.22
N ARG A 170 -13.14 21.65 10.50
CA ARG A 170 -13.36 20.36 9.84
C ARG A 170 -13.34 19.25 10.83
N ASP A 171 -13.24 18.54 11.43
CA ASP A 171 -13.20 17.35 12.28
C ASP A 171 -12.56 17.66 13.66
N LYS A 172 -13.41 17.93 14.62
CA LYS A 172 -13.00 18.23 15.99
C LYS A 172 -12.39 17.02 16.72
N ASN A 173 -12.70 15.80 16.28
CA ASN A 173 -12.23 14.55 16.90
C ASN A 173 -10.72 14.28 16.69
N LYS A 174 -10.07 15.06 15.84
CA LYS A 174 -8.61 14.98 15.63
C LYS A 174 -7.79 15.61 16.77
N ARG A 175 -8.43 16.34 17.66
CA ARG A 175 -7.76 17.14 18.70
C ARG A 175 -7.73 16.46 20.06
N SER A 176 -8.42 15.34 20.20
CA SER A 176 -8.47 14.52 21.42
C SER A 176 -7.43 13.43 21.44
#